data_49b47e06095ca86392a1a184178b3d32
#
_entry.id   49b47e06095ca86392a1a184178b3d32
#
_cell.length_a   1.000
_cell.length_b   1.000
_cell.length_c   1.000
_cell.angle_alpha   90.00
_cell.angle_beta   90.00
_cell.angle_gamma   90.00
#
_symmetry.space_group_name_H-M   'P 1'
#
loop_
_entity.id
_entity.type
_entity.pdbx_description
1 polymer ?
#
loop_
_entity_poly.entity_id
_entity_poly.type
_entity_poly.pdbx_seq_one_letter_code
_entity_poly.pdbx_strand_id
1 'polypeptide(L)'
;MTRRLLLLFCVLFLLPLATHAAWWSWQPLAADWRRADWSSASLLPAAATESEATIHVFAARVGRWRGVFAHHSWVVVKEAGAKAYTRFDVVGWGNPVRVNHREADGRWFGNAPELVAEVKGDAAAALIP
;
A
#
# COMPACT_ATOMS: atom_id res chain seq x y z
N MET A 1 -26.11 34.88 -5.59
CA MET A 1 -24.76 34.42 -5.93
C MET A 1 -24.30 33.29 -5.00
N THR A 2 -24.42 33.43 -3.71
CA THR A 2 -23.96 32.47 -2.67
C THR A 2 -24.56 31.06 -2.78
N ARG A 3 -25.87 30.92 -3.04
CA ARG A 3 -26.55 29.62 -3.17
C ARG A 3 -26.03 28.83 -4.37
N ARG A 4 -25.74 29.45 -5.50
CA ARG A 4 -25.19 28.77 -6.68
C ARG A 4 -23.76 28.31 -6.44
N LEU A 5 -22.94 29.09 -5.75
CA LEU A 5 -21.58 28.73 -5.39
C LEU A 5 -21.58 27.56 -4.40
N LEU A 6 -22.49 27.57 -3.43
CA LEU A 6 -22.64 26.44 -2.49
C LEU A 6 -23.06 25.17 -3.20
N LEU A 7 -24.03 25.24 -4.12
CA LEU A 7 -24.44 24.09 -4.92
C LEU A 7 -23.30 23.54 -5.78
N LEU A 8 -22.54 24.42 -6.43
CA LEU A 8 -21.36 24.02 -7.19
C LEU A 8 -20.31 23.33 -6.30
N PHE A 9 -20.04 23.86 -5.13
CA PHE A 9 -19.14 23.23 -4.17
C PHE A 9 -19.65 21.83 -3.76
N CYS A 10 -20.91 21.70 -3.41
CA CYS A 10 -21.49 20.40 -3.05
C CYS A 10 -21.38 19.38 -4.20
N VAL A 11 -21.70 19.79 -5.42
CA VAL A 11 -21.66 18.89 -6.59
C VAL A 11 -20.23 18.51 -6.97
N LEU A 12 -19.28 19.46 -6.93
CA LEU A 12 -17.91 19.21 -7.38
C LEU A 12 -17.05 18.50 -6.34
N PHE A 13 -17.31 18.72 -5.06
CA PHE A 13 -16.46 18.21 -3.99
C PHE A 13 -17.16 17.20 -3.08
N LEU A 14 -18.35 17.49 -2.58
CA LEU A 14 -19.01 16.62 -1.62
C LEU A 14 -19.67 15.41 -2.29
N LEU A 15 -20.27 15.57 -3.46
CA LEU A 15 -20.94 14.47 -4.14
C LEU A 15 -19.96 13.37 -4.58
N PRO A 16 -18.80 13.65 -5.24
CA PRO A 16 -17.82 12.63 -5.56
C PRO A 16 -17.27 11.92 -4.32
N LEU A 17 -17.01 12.69 -3.25
CA LEU A 17 -16.52 12.13 -1.99
C LEU A 17 -17.55 11.20 -1.35
N ALA A 18 -18.81 11.62 -1.28
CA ALA A 18 -19.90 10.81 -0.74
C ALA A 18 -20.14 9.55 -1.57
N THR A 19 -20.08 9.67 -2.90
CA THR A 19 -20.23 8.52 -3.82
C THR A 19 -19.08 7.54 -3.62
N HIS A 20 -17.84 8.01 -3.50
CA HIS A 20 -16.69 7.16 -3.25
C HIS A 20 -16.78 6.48 -1.87
N ALA A 21 -17.19 7.20 -0.84
CA ALA A 21 -17.36 6.64 0.51
C ALA A 21 -18.47 5.56 0.53
N ALA A 22 -19.58 5.81 -0.16
CA ALA A 22 -20.66 4.85 -0.31
C ALA A 22 -20.19 3.58 -1.05
N TRP A 23 -19.53 3.75 -2.20
CA TRP A 23 -18.96 2.62 -2.95
C TRP A 23 -17.98 1.81 -2.09
N TRP A 24 -17.08 2.47 -1.36
CA TRP A 24 -16.13 1.82 -0.47
C TRP A 24 -16.83 1.03 0.64
N SER A 25 -17.92 1.56 1.21
CA SER A 25 -18.67 0.88 2.28
C SER A 25 -19.35 -0.42 1.82
N TRP A 26 -19.57 -0.60 0.52
CA TRP A 26 -20.11 -1.83 -0.05
C TRP A 26 -19.06 -2.89 -0.34
N GLN A 27 -17.76 -2.54 -0.23
CA GLN A 27 -16.69 -3.53 -0.40
C GLN A 27 -16.66 -4.48 0.81
N PRO A 28 -16.33 -5.79 0.58
CA PRO A 28 -16.18 -6.75 1.65
C PRO A 28 -14.93 -6.42 2.47
N LEU A 29 -15.09 -5.55 3.46
CA LEU A 29 -14.00 -5.13 4.32
C LEU A 29 -13.74 -6.16 5.41
N ALA A 30 -12.47 -6.45 5.71
CA ALA A 30 -12.13 -7.28 6.84
C ALA A 30 -12.69 -6.68 8.14
N ALA A 31 -13.38 -7.49 8.93
CA ALA A 31 -14.05 -7.05 10.16
C ALA A 31 -13.04 -6.50 11.18
N ASP A 32 -11.89 -7.13 11.26
CA ASP A 32 -10.77 -6.71 12.10
C ASP A 32 -9.42 -7.17 11.51
N TRP A 33 -8.32 -6.70 12.11
CA TRP A 33 -6.97 -7.03 11.67
C TRP A 33 -6.61 -8.52 11.84
N ARG A 34 -7.26 -9.26 12.74
CA ARG A 34 -7.01 -10.69 12.97
C ARG A 34 -7.60 -11.56 11.88
N ARG A 35 -8.67 -11.11 11.24
CA ARG A 35 -9.37 -11.82 10.17
C ARG A 35 -9.00 -11.30 8.79
N ALA A 36 -8.20 -10.24 8.70
CA ALA A 36 -7.76 -9.70 7.44
C ALA A 36 -6.80 -10.67 6.73
N ASP A 37 -6.89 -10.68 5.42
CA ASP A 37 -5.92 -11.37 4.57
C ASP A 37 -4.63 -10.54 4.49
N TRP A 38 -3.53 -11.13 4.91
CA TRP A 38 -2.18 -10.55 4.90
C TRP A 38 -1.24 -11.29 3.95
N SER A 39 -1.75 -12.23 3.17
CA SER A 39 -0.95 -13.06 2.27
C SER A 39 -0.31 -12.23 1.15
N SER A 40 0.71 -12.79 0.52
CA SER A 40 1.30 -12.24 -0.70
C SER A 40 0.24 -12.02 -1.77
N ALA A 41 0.36 -10.95 -2.52
CA ALA A 41 -0.46 -10.68 -3.71
C ALA A 41 0.16 -11.26 -4.99
N SER A 42 1.30 -11.95 -4.88
CA SER A 42 2.04 -12.56 -5.98
C SER A 42 2.46 -11.55 -7.06
N LEU A 43 2.84 -10.35 -6.64
CA LEU A 43 3.29 -9.29 -7.54
C LEU A 43 4.80 -9.33 -7.79
N LEU A 44 5.56 -9.88 -6.83
CA LEU A 44 7.01 -10.01 -6.95
C LEU A 44 7.39 -11.41 -7.42
N PRO A 45 8.41 -11.55 -8.27
CA PRO A 45 8.99 -12.84 -8.59
C PRO A 45 9.67 -13.45 -7.33
N ALA A 46 9.99 -14.73 -7.37
CA ALA A 46 10.81 -15.31 -6.31
C ALA A 46 12.16 -14.58 -6.23
N ALA A 47 12.55 -14.10 -5.07
CA ALA A 47 13.78 -13.31 -4.91
C ALA A 47 15.02 -14.02 -5.43
N ALA A 48 15.06 -15.36 -5.35
CA ALA A 48 16.16 -16.17 -5.85
C ALA A 48 16.30 -16.18 -7.39
N THR A 49 15.25 -15.82 -8.13
CA THR A 49 15.26 -15.74 -9.60
C THR A 49 15.59 -14.34 -10.12
N GLU A 50 15.57 -13.35 -9.26
CA GLU A 50 15.93 -11.98 -9.57
C GLU A 50 17.40 -11.75 -9.22
N SER A 51 18.26 -11.52 -10.21
CA SER A 51 19.71 -11.35 -9.99
C SER A 51 20.10 -9.93 -9.59
N GLU A 52 19.33 -8.93 -10.03
CA GLU A 52 19.63 -7.52 -9.81
C GLU A 52 19.19 -7.04 -8.42
N ALA A 53 19.80 -5.95 -7.97
CA ALA A 53 19.29 -5.19 -6.85
C ALA A 53 17.96 -4.53 -7.23
N THR A 54 16.98 -4.53 -6.32
CA THR A 54 15.67 -3.91 -6.57
C THR A 54 15.16 -3.16 -5.35
N ILE A 55 14.48 -2.06 -5.62
CA ILE A 55 13.69 -1.31 -4.64
C ILE A 55 12.29 -1.14 -5.22
N HIS A 56 11.29 -1.55 -4.45
CA HIS A 56 9.88 -1.39 -4.80
C HIS A 56 9.19 -0.57 -3.72
N VAL A 57 8.35 0.35 -4.12
CA VAL A 57 7.44 1.06 -3.23
C VAL A 57 6.03 0.59 -3.53
N PHE A 58 5.39 0.02 -2.53
CA PHE A 58 4.00 -0.42 -2.62
C PHE A 58 3.09 0.49 -1.80
N ALA A 59 1.84 0.58 -2.20
CA ALA A 59 0.78 1.19 -1.43
C ALA A 59 -0.49 0.36 -1.52
N ALA A 60 -1.23 0.27 -0.42
CA ALA A 60 -2.54 -0.37 -0.38
C ALA A 60 -3.50 0.44 0.51
N ARG A 61 -4.78 0.38 0.21
CA ARG A 61 -5.79 1.03 1.05
C ARG A 61 -5.74 0.46 2.48
N VAL A 62 -5.81 1.35 3.45
CA VAL A 62 -5.91 0.92 4.85
C VAL A 62 -7.28 0.29 5.12
N GLY A 63 -7.37 -0.50 6.20
CA GLY A 63 -8.60 -1.21 6.52
C GLY A 63 -9.76 -0.32 6.95
N ARG A 64 -10.98 -0.84 6.76
CA ARG A 64 -12.23 -0.24 7.22
C ARG A 64 -12.48 1.15 6.59
N TRP A 65 -13.19 2.03 7.30
CA TRP A 65 -13.55 3.36 6.82
C TRP A 65 -12.37 4.25 6.44
N ARG A 66 -11.18 4.02 7.06
CA ARG A 66 -9.97 4.79 6.73
C ARG A 66 -9.52 4.60 5.29
N GLY A 67 -9.81 3.44 4.70
CA GLY A 67 -9.49 3.14 3.30
C GLY A 67 -10.22 4.02 2.29
N VAL A 68 -11.24 4.77 2.70
CA VAL A 68 -11.86 5.81 1.86
C VAL A 68 -10.84 6.88 1.48
N PHE A 69 -9.94 7.25 2.42
CA PHE A 69 -9.08 8.43 2.29
C PHE A 69 -7.59 8.10 2.32
N ALA A 70 -7.20 6.95 2.87
CA ALA A 70 -5.81 6.69 3.22
C ALA A 70 -5.27 5.39 2.63
N HIS A 71 -3.99 5.44 2.28
CA HIS A 71 -3.19 4.28 1.92
C HIS A 71 -2.09 4.08 2.96
N HIS A 72 -1.72 2.84 3.16
CA HIS A 72 -0.48 2.45 3.80
C HIS A 72 0.54 2.18 2.71
N SER A 73 1.75 2.71 2.87
CA SER A 73 2.85 2.46 1.94
C SER A 73 4.03 1.81 2.67
N TRP A 74 4.79 1.03 1.92
CA TRP A 74 6.00 0.39 2.43
C TRP A 74 7.05 0.28 1.33
N VAL A 75 8.28 0.06 1.75
CA VAL A 75 9.42 -0.14 0.86
C VAL A 75 9.87 -1.59 0.95
N VAL A 76 10.16 -2.18 -0.19
CA VAL A 76 10.74 -3.51 -0.30
C VAL A 76 12.07 -3.38 -1.01
N VAL A 77 13.11 -3.87 -0.40
CA VAL A 77 14.45 -3.88 -0.99
C VAL A 77 14.96 -5.29 -1.16
N LYS A 78 15.84 -5.46 -2.13
CA LYS A 78 16.58 -6.68 -2.36
C LYS A 78 17.96 -6.32 -2.92
N GLU A 79 19.02 -6.74 -2.26
CA GLU A 79 20.38 -6.62 -2.79
C GLU A 79 20.59 -7.54 -4.01
N ALA A 80 21.58 -7.22 -4.84
CA ALA A 80 21.95 -8.07 -5.95
C ALA A 80 22.33 -9.48 -5.45
N GLY A 81 21.76 -10.50 -6.08
CA GLY A 81 21.99 -11.89 -5.72
C GLY A 81 21.35 -12.36 -4.39
N ALA A 82 20.70 -11.48 -3.63
CA ALA A 82 20.00 -11.88 -2.40
C ALA A 82 18.84 -12.83 -2.72
N LYS A 83 18.60 -13.79 -1.82
CA LYS A 83 17.56 -14.82 -1.97
C LYS A 83 16.25 -14.47 -1.26
N ALA A 84 16.18 -13.30 -0.66
CA ALA A 84 14.99 -12.81 0.04
C ALA A 84 14.84 -11.30 -0.15
N TYR A 85 13.60 -10.85 -0.12
CA TYR A 85 13.25 -9.44 -0.03
C TYR A 85 13.26 -9.00 1.43
N THR A 86 13.55 -7.73 1.67
CA THR A 86 13.39 -7.09 2.96
C THR A 86 12.34 -5.98 2.85
N ARG A 87 11.28 -6.11 3.63
CA ARG A 87 10.19 -5.14 3.70
C ARG A 87 10.34 -4.24 4.91
N PHE A 88 10.16 -2.94 4.69
CA PHE A 88 10.16 -1.90 5.73
C PHE A 88 8.81 -1.19 5.73
N ASP A 89 8.15 -1.17 6.89
CA ASP A 89 6.91 -0.44 7.12
C ASP A 89 7.10 0.57 8.25
N VAL A 90 6.38 1.68 8.17
CA VAL A 90 6.20 2.58 9.30
C VAL A 90 4.76 2.54 9.76
N VAL A 91 4.54 2.21 11.01
CA VAL A 91 3.20 2.11 11.60
C VAL A 91 3.05 3.09 12.76
N GLY A 92 1.83 3.52 13.04
CA GLY A 92 1.54 4.56 14.04
C GLY A 92 1.49 4.09 15.50
N TRP A 93 1.94 2.85 15.80
CA TRP A 93 1.84 2.29 17.16
C TRP A 93 3.01 1.35 17.49
N GLY A 94 3.36 1.27 18.76
CA GLY A 94 4.46 0.44 19.27
C GLY A 94 5.81 0.89 18.71
N ASN A 95 6.70 -0.05 18.38
CA ASN A 95 7.89 0.27 17.61
C ASN A 95 7.46 0.70 16.20
N PRO A 96 7.67 1.95 15.78
CA PRO A 96 7.11 2.45 14.54
C PRO A 96 7.69 1.78 13.29
N VAL A 97 8.98 1.44 13.31
CA VAL A 97 9.63 0.78 12.18
C VAL A 97 9.45 -0.73 12.32
N ARG A 98 8.91 -1.34 11.30
CA ARG A 98 8.73 -2.80 11.20
C ARG A 98 9.57 -3.34 10.04
N VAL A 99 10.27 -4.43 10.30
CA VAL A 99 11.06 -5.12 9.28
C VAL A 99 10.50 -6.54 9.13
N ASN A 100 10.15 -6.92 7.92
CA ASN A 100 9.68 -8.27 7.55
C ASN A 100 8.53 -8.81 8.42
N HIS A 101 7.66 -7.95 8.94
CA HIS A 101 6.53 -8.41 9.76
C HIS A 101 5.34 -8.89 8.91
N ARG A 102 5.41 -8.72 7.59
CA ARG A 102 4.46 -9.18 6.57
C ARG A 102 5.23 -9.62 5.32
N GLU A 103 4.54 -10.34 4.43
CA GLU A 103 5.07 -10.68 3.11
C GLU A 103 5.49 -9.42 2.34
N ALA A 104 6.53 -9.51 1.51
CA ALA A 104 7.10 -8.38 0.80
C ALA A 104 6.04 -7.59 0.01
N ASP A 105 5.22 -8.28 -0.76
CA ASP A 105 4.08 -7.75 -1.53
C ASP A 105 2.73 -8.09 -0.88
N GLY A 106 2.74 -8.27 0.44
CA GLY A 106 1.55 -8.72 1.21
C GLY A 106 0.41 -7.72 1.16
N ARG A 107 -0.80 -8.25 1.08
CA ARG A 107 -2.04 -7.48 1.19
C ARG A 107 -2.06 -6.68 2.49
N TRP A 108 -2.75 -5.54 2.46
CA TRP A 108 -2.97 -4.71 3.65
C TRP A 108 -4.46 -4.70 4.00
N PHE A 109 -4.84 -5.35 5.09
CA PHE A 109 -6.25 -5.57 5.47
C PHE A 109 -7.09 -6.21 4.35
N GLY A 110 -6.52 -7.13 3.56
CA GLY A 110 -7.18 -7.77 2.44
C GLY A 110 -7.11 -6.98 1.12
N ASN A 111 -6.72 -5.71 1.15
CA ASN A 111 -6.56 -4.91 -0.05
C ASN A 111 -5.26 -5.28 -0.78
N ALA A 112 -5.37 -5.53 -2.07
CA ALA A 112 -4.20 -5.78 -2.90
C ALA A 112 -3.33 -4.53 -2.97
N PRO A 113 -1.99 -4.66 -2.87
CA PRO A 113 -1.09 -3.55 -3.07
C PRO A 113 -0.98 -3.17 -4.54
N GLU A 114 -0.67 -1.90 -4.77
CA GLU A 114 -0.27 -1.35 -6.06
C GLU A 114 1.21 -1.00 -6.01
N LEU A 115 1.94 -1.30 -7.08
CA LEU A 115 3.32 -0.88 -7.25
C LEU A 115 3.33 0.61 -7.63
N VAL A 116 3.86 1.44 -6.75
CA VAL A 116 3.91 2.90 -6.92
C VAL A 116 5.18 3.34 -7.63
N ALA A 117 6.31 2.70 -7.27
CA ALA A 117 7.61 2.99 -7.86
C ALA A 117 8.51 1.76 -7.81
N GLU A 118 9.41 1.68 -8.79
CA GLU A 118 10.42 0.64 -8.89
C GLU A 118 11.76 1.22 -9.35
N VAL A 119 12.85 0.75 -8.73
CA VAL A 119 14.23 0.99 -9.18
C VAL A 119 14.95 -0.35 -9.22
N LYS A 120 15.75 -0.58 -10.25
CA LYS A 120 16.51 -1.82 -10.46
C LYS A 120 17.98 -1.58 -10.79
N GLY A 121 18.77 -2.64 -10.69
CA GLY A 121 20.17 -2.67 -11.07
C GLY A 121 21.06 -1.75 -10.24
N ASP A 122 22.06 -1.13 -10.86
CA ASP A 122 23.06 -0.30 -10.19
C ASP A 122 22.45 0.90 -9.47
N ALA A 123 21.38 1.47 -10.03
CA ALA A 123 20.66 2.57 -9.39
C ALA A 123 20.01 2.14 -8.06
N ALA A 124 19.45 0.94 -8.01
CA ALA A 124 18.92 0.39 -6.76
C ALA A 124 20.05 0.04 -5.78
N ALA A 125 21.12 -0.59 -6.29
CA ALA A 125 22.28 -0.95 -5.45
C ALA A 125 22.93 0.25 -4.78
N ALA A 126 22.96 1.41 -5.45
CA ALA A 126 23.49 2.64 -4.89
C ALA A 126 22.61 3.27 -3.79
N LEU A 127 21.35 2.89 -3.70
CA LEU A 127 20.39 3.42 -2.72
C LEU A 127 20.15 2.48 -1.52
N ILE A 128 20.52 1.20 -1.67
CA ILE A 128 20.44 0.23 -0.56
C ILE A 128 21.66 0.42 0.33
N PRO A 129 21.48 0.72 1.64
CA PRO A 129 22.59 1.00 2.57
C PRO A 129 23.45 -0.24 2.88
#